data_c52b83d40947fa322ae0b0e06b80d941
#
_entry.id   c52b83d40947fa322ae0b0e06b80d941
#
_cell.length_a   1.000
_cell.length_b   1.000
_cell.length_c   1.000
_cell.angle_alpha   90.00
_cell.angle_beta   90.00
_cell.angle_gamma   90.00
#
_symmetry.space_group_name_H-M   'P 1'
#
loop_
_entity.id
_entity.type
_entity.pdbx_description
1 polymer ?
#
loop_
_entity_poly.entity_id
_entity_poly.type
_entity_poly.pdbx_seq_one_letter_code
_entity_poly.pdbx_strand_id
1 'polypeptide(L)'
;MTERTDIHKLANGMTILGIPMTQVQSAAFDFLLPAGASVVPDDCCGAPAVICDWIFRGAGGRTSRELTDMLDGLGLHRGSSVKSKHINLSAALGADNLLKAVELYADIILNPALNSEQFDFSRQLALHELSSLQDDPMHKTMLLLREHFYPDPLGRSPLGCQKDLQNLTAQMCKQIISENFNISEIIFAVAGKYDFKSLCSLLEKLFSSEKPKKTKNINPKKQSLVYHHQQYDGAQVHIGIMTPTVTPQSADYYNARVAVAILSDGTSSRIFTEVREKRGLCYAVGASYHSLKEMAGIGCYAGTTPDKAQQTYDVIITEFKKLADGLSEDELKRAKIGLKSSLIMQSESTIARAQAAAMDYYMLGKVRSLDEIKQQIEKISIQSVLKYLKNNTFEKFCSITIGPAKIKPQ
;
A
#
# COMPACT_ATOMS: atom_id res chain seq x y z
N MET A 1 -14.31 -26.44 1.57
CA MET A 1 -14.43 -25.96 2.96
C MET A 1 -14.51 -24.45 2.89
N THR A 2 -15.53 -23.83 3.45
CA THR A 2 -15.60 -22.37 3.57
C THR A 2 -14.44 -21.89 4.42
N GLU A 3 -13.65 -20.97 3.90
CA GLU A 3 -12.50 -20.38 4.59
C GLU A 3 -13.00 -19.66 5.85
N ARG A 4 -12.51 -20.10 7.02
CA ARG A 4 -12.86 -19.51 8.31
C ARG A 4 -12.02 -18.25 8.53
N THR A 5 -12.66 -17.18 8.96
CA THR A 5 -11.98 -15.99 9.49
C THR A 5 -12.35 -15.85 10.96
N ASP A 6 -11.34 -15.83 11.82
CA ASP A 6 -11.51 -15.56 13.24
C ASP A 6 -11.42 -14.04 13.46
N ILE A 7 -12.38 -13.46 14.20
CA ILE A 7 -12.39 -12.03 14.51
C ILE A 7 -12.66 -11.87 16.01
N HIS A 8 -11.80 -11.11 16.68
CA HIS A 8 -11.96 -10.75 18.08
C HIS A 8 -11.65 -9.27 18.28
N LYS A 9 -12.46 -8.57 19.07
CA LYS A 9 -12.23 -7.17 19.40
C LYS A 9 -12.02 -7.03 20.90
N LEU A 10 -10.86 -6.48 21.29
CA LEU A 10 -10.53 -6.22 22.68
C LEU A 10 -11.41 -5.10 23.26
N ALA A 11 -11.55 -5.07 24.58
CA ALA A 11 -12.33 -4.04 25.28
C ALA A 11 -11.84 -2.61 24.99
N ASN A 12 -10.54 -2.41 24.72
CA ASN A 12 -9.95 -1.13 24.33
C ASN A 12 -10.11 -0.78 22.84
N GLY A 13 -10.78 -1.64 22.06
CA GLY A 13 -11.11 -1.41 20.65
C GLY A 13 -10.14 -2.02 19.63
N MET A 14 -8.97 -2.51 20.04
CA MET A 14 -8.04 -3.22 19.14
C MET A 14 -8.73 -4.41 18.48
N THR A 15 -8.52 -4.58 17.18
CA THR A 15 -9.11 -5.69 16.41
C THR A 15 -8.06 -6.75 16.11
N ILE A 16 -8.41 -8.02 16.37
CA ILE A 16 -7.58 -9.20 16.10
C ILE A 16 -8.28 -10.03 15.03
N LEU A 17 -7.57 -10.34 13.94
CA LEU A 17 -8.03 -11.11 12.80
C LEU A 17 -7.20 -12.37 12.67
N GLY A 18 -7.83 -13.50 12.38
CA GLY A 18 -7.13 -14.77 12.18
C GLY A 18 -7.58 -15.49 10.91
N ILE A 19 -6.63 -15.93 10.09
CA ILE A 19 -6.85 -16.72 8.88
C ILE A 19 -6.11 -18.05 9.03
N PRO A 20 -6.78 -19.12 9.51
CA PRO A 20 -6.14 -20.41 9.71
C PRO A 20 -5.76 -21.06 8.36
N MET A 21 -4.50 -21.49 8.25
CA MET A 21 -3.98 -22.22 7.09
C MET A 21 -3.43 -23.56 7.58
N THR A 22 -4.23 -24.60 7.52
CA THR A 22 -3.93 -25.92 8.11
C THR A 22 -2.81 -26.69 7.39
N GLN A 23 -2.49 -26.29 6.16
CA GLN A 23 -1.49 -26.95 5.30
C GLN A 23 -0.06 -26.47 5.53
N VAL A 24 0.15 -25.40 6.35
CA VAL A 24 1.49 -24.82 6.56
C VAL A 24 1.98 -25.03 8.01
N GLN A 25 3.30 -24.98 8.20
CA GLN A 25 3.95 -25.01 9.52
C GLN A 25 4.45 -23.61 9.95
N SER A 26 4.21 -22.60 9.13
CA SER A 26 4.56 -21.21 9.38
C SER A 26 3.35 -20.41 9.86
N ALA A 27 3.62 -19.28 10.50
CA ALA A 27 2.65 -18.23 10.76
C ALA A 27 3.24 -16.89 10.30
N ALA A 28 2.37 -15.95 9.97
CA ALA A 28 2.75 -14.57 9.74
C ALA A 28 1.74 -13.63 10.36
N PHE A 29 2.18 -12.45 10.76
CA PHE A 29 1.30 -11.42 11.30
C PHE A 29 1.63 -10.04 10.72
N ASP A 30 0.63 -9.15 10.79
CA ASP A 30 0.74 -7.75 10.40
C ASP A 30 0.01 -6.87 11.42
N PHE A 31 0.70 -5.84 11.94
CA PHE A 31 0.10 -4.78 12.73
C PHE A 31 -0.08 -3.54 11.84
N LEU A 32 -1.29 -3.04 11.74
CA LEU A 32 -1.58 -1.72 11.17
C LEU A 32 -1.64 -0.69 12.32
N LEU A 33 -0.62 0.16 12.41
CA LEU A 33 -0.58 1.25 13.40
C LEU A 33 -1.06 2.55 12.74
N PRO A 34 -2.02 3.31 13.32
CA PRO A 34 -2.64 4.48 12.69
C PRO A 34 -1.72 5.71 12.73
N ALA A 35 -0.51 5.60 12.21
CA ALA A 35 0.55 6.61 12.23
C ALA A 35 1.22 6.80 10.86
N GLY A 36 0.45 6.71 9.76
CA GLY A 36 0.97 6.85 8.40
C GLY A 36 1.24 8.30 7.98
N ALA A 37 1.61 8.47 6.71
CA ALA A 37 2.06 9.76 6.17
C ALA A 37 0.98 10.86 6.19
N SER A 38 -0.30 10.51 6.13
CA SER A 38 -1.41 11.47 6.09
C SER A 38 -1.92 11.95 7.44
N VAL A 39 -1.45 11.36 8.54
CA VAL A 39 -1.94 11.69 9.90
C VAL A 39 -0.96 12.53 10.73
N VAL A 40 0.19 12.86 10.15
CA VAL A 40 1.19 13.71 10.81
C VAL A 40 0.99 15.20 10.50
N PRO A 41 1.48 16.13 11.34
CA PRO A 41 1.48 17.57 11.06
C PRO A 41 2.17 17.93 9.74
N ASP A 42 1.83 19.11 9.19
CA ASP A 42 2.32 19.56 7.87
C ASP A 42 3.84 19.76 7.83
N ASP A 43 4.47 20.02 8.96
CA ASP A 43 5.92 20.22 9.13
C ASP A 43 6.67 18.93 9.55
N CYS A 44 5.98 17.79 9.58
CA CYS A 44 6.52 16.51 10.01
C CYS A 44 6.46 15.45 8.89
N CYS A 45 6.44 15.87 7.60
CA CYS A 45 6.43 14.93 6.49
C CYS A 45 7.71 14.08 6.49
N GLY A 46 7.53 12.74 6.57
CA GLY A 46 8.63 11.77 6.72
C GLY A 46 8.84 11.28 8.16
N ALA A 47 8.24 11.91 9.17
CA ALA A 47 8.31 11.38 10.53
C ALA A 47 7.88 9.91 10.65
N PRO A 48 6.83 9.41 9.97
CA PRO A 48 6.49 8.00 10.00
C PRO A 48 7.60 7.07 9.51
N ALA A 49 8.41 7.47 8.51
CA ALA A 49 9.55 6.69 8.04
C ALA A 49 10.64 6.58 9.12
N VAL A 50 10.95 7.71 9.79
CA VAL A 50 11.90 7.73 10.92
C VAL A 50 11.38 6.90 12.09
N ILE A 51 10.11 7.06 12.47
CA ILE A 51 9.48 6.30 13.55
C ILE A 51 9.50 4.80 13.25
N CYS A 52 9.20 4.41 12.02
CA CYS A 52 9.14 3.01 11.58
C CYS A 52 10.46 2.27 11.80
N ASP A 53 11.61 2.93 11.65
CA ASP A 53 12.93 2.38 11.97
C ASP A 53 13.27 2.57 13.46
N TRP A 54 13.02 3.75 14.03
CA TRP A 54 13.46 4.13 15.36
C TRP A 54 12.88 3.25 16.48
N ILE A 55 11.62 2.83 16.36
CA ILE A 55 10.97 1.95 17.36
C ILE A 55 11.63 0.57 17.45
N PHE A 56 12.34 0.10 16.41
CA PHE A 56 13.11 -1.14 16.41
C PHE A 56 14.52 -0.99 17.02
N ARG A 57 14.93 0.23 17.38
CA ARG A 57 16.26 0.49 17.92
C ARG A 57 16.33 0.37 19.46
N GLY A 58 15.60 -0.61 20.00
CA GLY A 58 15.48 -0.98 21.40
C GLY A 58 14.04 -0.85 21.90
N ALA A 59 13.61 -1.83 22.70
CA ALA A 59 12.28 -1.88 23.29
C ALA A 59 12.21 -2.81 24.49
N GLY A 60 11.26 -2.56 25.42
CA GLY A 60 11.04 -3.41 26.59
C GLY A 60 12.27 -3.54 27.49
N GLY A 61 13.04 -2.44 27.67
CA GLY A 61 14.26 -2.41 28.45
C GLY A 61 15.50 -3.00 27.75
N ARG A 62 15.38 -3.41 26.48
CA ARG A 62 16.47 -4.00 25.69
C ARG A 62 17.12 -2.94 24.81
N THR A 63 18.43 -3.07 24.64
CA THR A 63 19.17 -2.29 23.64
C THR A 63 18.81 -2.72 22.21
N SER A 64 19.21 -1.94 21.22
CA SER A 64 19.02 -2.25 19.79
C SER A 64 19.66 -3.61 19.44
N ARG A 65 20.84 -3.91 19.96
CA ARG A 65 21.55 -5.15 19.70
C ARG A 65 20.82 -6.35 20.29
N GLU A 66 20.46 -6.29 21.56
CA GLU A 66 19.74 -7.35 22.26
C GLU A 66 18.39 -7.65 21.60
N LEU A 67 17.64 -6.61 21.22
CA LEU A 67 16.37 -6.77 20.52
C LEU A 67 16.56 -7.46 19.16
N THR A 68 17.56 -7.03 18.39
CA THR A 68 17.88 -7.63 17.09
C THR A 68 18.28 -9.11 17.23
N ASP A 69 19.17 -9.42 18.19
CA ASP A 69 19.60 -10.80 18.42
C ASP A 69 18.43 -11.71 18.83
N MET A 70 17.47 -11.18 19.63
CA MET A 70 16.26 -11.94 19.98
C MET A 70 15.33 -12.14 18.79
N LEU A 71 15.11 -11.12 17.97
CA LEU A 71 14.26 -11.22 16.76
C LEU A 71 14.86 -12.21 15.75
N ASP A 72 16.17 -12.14 15.53
CA ASP A 72 16.89 -13.04 14.62
C ASP A 72 16.93 -14.48 15.16
N GLY A 73 17.06 -14.64 16.48
CA GLY A 73 16.99 -15.93 17.15
C GLY A 73 15.64 -16.66 17.02
N LEU A 74 14.56 -15.94 16.71
CA LEU A 74 13.25 -16.52 16.40
C LEU A 74 13.07 -16.88 14.91
N GLY A 75 14.04 -16.55 14.06
CA GLY A 75 13.99 -16.81 12.61
C GLY A 75 12.95 -15.95 11.88
N LEU A 76 12.79 -14.69 12.25
CA LEU A 76 11.81 -13.78 11.69
C LEU A 76 12.23 -13.23 10.32
N HIS A 77 11.38 -13.40 9.32
CA HIS A 77 11.39 -12.59 8.11
C HIS A 77 10.56 -11.34 8.36
N ARG A 78 11.23 -10.24 8.70
CA ARG A 78 10.61 -8.98 9.13
C ARG A 78 10.30 -8.06 7.96
N GLY A 79 9.21 -7.30 8.07
CA GLY A 79 8.87 -6.24 7.15
C GLY A 79 8.27 -5.05 7.91
N SER A 80 8.63 -3.85 7.47
CA SER A 80 7.99 -2.63 7.93
C SER A 80 7.78 -1.68 6.75
N SER A 81 6.71 -0.90 6.77
CA SER A 81 6.45 0.06 5.70
C SER A 81 5.50 1.16 6.16
N VAL A 82 5.68 2.35 5.61
CA VAL A 82 4.77 3.48 5.79
C VAL A 82 3.76 3.50 4.64
N LYS A 83 2.49 3.63 4.97
CA LYS A 83 1.38 3.86 4.04
C LYS A 83 0.74 5.23 4.33
N SER A 84 -0.29 5.60 3.55
CA SER A 84 -0.97 6.87 3.80
C SER A 84 -1.50 6.97 5.24
N LYS A 85 -2.24 5.97 5.72
CA LYS A 85 -2.86 5.98 7.07
C LYS A 85 -2.09 5.23 8.14
N HIS A 86 -1.26 4.27 7.78
CA HIS A 86 -0.66 3.31 8.72
C HIS A 86 0.84 3.19 8.57
N ILE A 87 1.50 2.88 9.67
CA ILE A 87 2.75 2.13 9.69
C ILE A 87 2.35 0.66 9.80
N ASN A 88 2.86 -0.17 8.89
CA ASN A 88 2.70 -1.62 8.93
C ASN A 88 3.95 -2.25 9.53
N LEU A 89 3.77 -3.12 10.51
CA LEU A 89 4.84 -3.92 11.10
C LEU A 89 4.48 -5.40 10.94
N SER A 90 5.24 -6.14 10.15
CA SER A 90 4.92 -7.52 9.82
C SER A 90 6.08 -8.47 10.03
N ALA A 91 5.76 -9.75 10.27
CA ALA A 91 6.75 -10.81 10.30
C ALA A 91 6.16 -12.16 9.87
N ALA A 92 7.01 -13.01 9.26
CA ALA A 92 6.72 -14.41 8.97
C ALA A 92 7.78 -15.29 9.63
N LEU A 93 7.36 -16.43 10.18
CA LEU A 93 8.24 -17.30 11.02
C LEU A 93 7.66 -18.72 11.15
N GLY A 94 8.42 -19.62 11.74
CA GLY A 94 7.90 -20.90 12.21
C GLY A 94 6.84 -20.71 13.29
N ALA A 95 5.72 -21.41 13.18
CA ALA A 95 4.54 -21.20 14.04
C ALA A 95 4.81 -21.33 15.55
N ASP A 96 5.78 -22.17 15.93
CA ASP A 96 6.12 -22.41 17.34
C ASP A 96 6.70 -21.18 18.05
N ASN A 97 7.24 -20.20 17.29
CA ASN A 97 7.80 -18.96 17.80
C ASN A 97 6.81 -17.78 17.78
N LEU A 98 5.58 -17.98 17.28
CA LEU A 98 4.63 -16.90 17.05
C LEU A 98 4.36 -16.06 18.29
N LEU A 99 4.02 -16.68 19.44
CA LEU A 99 3.66 -15.94 20.65
C LEU A 99 4.83 -15.10 21.18
N LYS A 100 6.07 -15.64 21.14
CA LYS A 100 7.28 -14.89 21.53
C LYS A 100 7.55 -13.70 20.61
N ALA A 101 7.33 -13.87 19.29
CA ALA A 101 7.49 -12.80 18.34
C ALA A 101 6.46 -11.69 18.58
N VAL A 102 5.20 -12.05 18.86
CA VAL A 102 4.14 -11.08 19.17
C VAL A 102 4.44 -10.32 20.47
N GLU A 103 5.00 -10.97 21.51
CA GLU A 103 5.46 -10.28 22.73
C GLU A 103 6.54 -9.21 22.42
N LEU A 104 7.54 -9.55 21.59
CA LEU A 104 8.58 -8.59 21.20
C LEU A 104 8.01 -7.42 20.39
N TYR A 105 7.08 -7.68 19.47
CA TYR A 105 6.43 -6.63 18.70
C TYR A 105 5.50 -5.76 19.56
N ALA A 106 4.87 -6.33 20.59
CA ALA A 106 4.13 -5.54 21.55
C ALA A 106 5.06 -4.59 22.32
N ASP A 107 6.24 -5.05 22.76
CA ASP A 107 7.25 -4.18 23.39
C ASP A 107 7.71 -3.06 22.43
N ILE A 108 7.94 -3.38 21.14
CA ILE A 108 8.32 -2.39 20.12
C ILE A 108 7.24 -1.32 19.96
N ILE A 109 5.97 -1.69 20.04
CA ILE A 109 4.83 -0.76 19.89
C ILE A 109 4.56 0.05 21.16
N LEU A 110 4.58 -0.61 22.33
CA LEU A 110 4.16 -0.02 23.60
C LEU A 110 5.31 0.61 24.39
N ASN A 111 6.49 -0.02 24.35
CA ASN A 111 7.65 0.30 25.18
C ASN A 111 8.93 0.52 24.35
N PRO A 112 8.88 1.27 23.21
CA PRO A 112 10.10 1.56 22.46
C PRO A 112 11.03 2.43 23.30
N ALA A 113 12.33 2.15 23.26
CA ALA A 113 13.33 2.86 24.05
C ALA A 113 13.43 4.35 23.64
N LEU A 114 13.20 4.68 22.38
CA LEU A 114 13.21 6.03 21.81
C LEU A 114 14.43 6.86 22.22
N ASN A 115 15.61 6.23 22.15
CA ASN A 115 16.88 6.81 22.54
C ASN A 115 17.30 7.92 21.56
N SER A 116 17.64 9.10 22.04
CA SER A 116 17.96 10.26 21.20
C SER A 116 19.18 10.05 20.30
N GLU A 117 20.19 9.28 20.73
CA GLU A 117 21.34 8.94 19.91
C GLU A 117 20.94 8.07 18.71
N GLN A 118 19.98 7.14 18.90
CA GLN A 118 19.49 6.28 17.84
C GLN A 118 18.54 7.01 16.87
N PHE A 119 17.92 8.09 17.31
CA PHE A 119 17.05 8.93 16.47
C PHE A 119 17.80 9.49 15.26
N ASP A 120 19.00 10.02 15.46
CA ASP A 120 19.77 10.62 14.37
C ASP A 120 20.16 9.60 13.31
N PHE A 121 20.45 8.36 13.70
CA PHE A 121 20.67 7.27 12.72
C PHE A 121 19.42 6.97 11.90
N SER A 122 18.25 6.87 12.52
CA SER A 122 16.98 6.64 11.83
C SER A 122 16.63 7.79 10.89
N ARG A 123 16.87 9.03 11.32
CA ARG A 123 16.67 10.23 10.49
C ARG A 123 17.61 10.26 9.29
N GLN A 124 18.90 9.94 9.47
CA GLN A 124 19.87 9.85 8.39
C GLN A 124 19.51 8.73 7.40
N LEU A 125 19.04 7.59 7.88
CA LEU A 125 18.57 6.50 7.01
C LEU A 125 17.40 6.96 6.14
N ALA A 126 16.40 7.65 6.71
CA ALA A 126 15.26 8.19 5.96
C ALA A 126 15.70 9.25 4.92
N LEU A 127 16.66 10.12 5.26
CA LEU A 127 17.25 11.08 4.30
C LEU A 127 17.99 10.38 3.17
N HIS A 128 18.73 9.30 3.47
CA HIS A 128 19.41 8.51 2.47
C HIS A 128 18.43 7.80 1.54
N GLU A 129 17.37 7.19 2.09
CA GLU A 129 16.30 6.56 1.31
C GLU A 129 15.58 7.56 0.39
N LEU A 130 15.30 8.76 0.90
CA LEU A 130 14.73 9.84 0.08
C LEU A 130 15.69 10.27 -1.05
N SER A 131 17.00 10.34 -0.78
CA SER A 131 18.00 10.72 -1.80
C SER A 131 18.14 9.64 -2.87
N SER A 132 18.03 8.36 -2.53
CA SER A 132 18.12 7.24 -3.47
C SER A 132 17.02 7.21 -4.54
N LEU A 133 15.91 7.95 -4.30
CA LEU A 133 14.88 8.15 -5.33
C LEU A 133 15.39 8.86 -6.59
N GLN A 134 16.52 9.56 -6.52
CA GLN A 134 17.09 10.18 -7.71
C GLN A 134 17.59 9.12 -8.70
N ASP A 135 17.97 7.94 -8.20
CA ASP A 135 18.47 6.81 -8.99
C ASP A 135 17.35 5.84 -9.40
N ASP A 136 16.09 6.06 -8.91
CA ASP A 136 14.89 5.32 -9.30
C ASP A 136 13.79 6.27 -9.82
N PRO A 137 13.92 6.76 -11.06
CA PRO A 137 12.94 7.68 -11.63
C PRO A 137 11.53 7.09 -11.78
N MET A 138 11.41 5.77 -11.94
CA MET A 138 10.11 5.08 -11.98
C MET A 138 9.37 5.22 -10.64
N HIS A 139 10.03 4.85 -9.55
CA HIS A 139 9.47 4.97 -8.21
C HIS A 139 9.14 6.43 -7.88
N LYS A 140 10.08 7.34 -8.17
CA LYS A 140 9.88 8.79 -7.99
C LYS A 140 8.66 9.31 -8.75
N THR A 141 8.49 8.92 -10.02
CA THR A 141 7.33 9.31 -10.83
C THR A 141 6.02 8.84 -10.20
N MET A 142 5.96 7.61 -9.70
CA MET A 142 4.74 7.07 -9.09
C MET A 142 4.44 7.68 -7.71
N LEU A 143 5.44 8.08 -6.94
CA LEU A 143 5.23 8.82 -5.69
C LEU A 143 4.68 10.22 -5.97
N LEU A 144 5.31 10.98 -6.87
CA LEU A 144 4.84 12.30 -7.29
C LEU A 144 3.44 12.24 -7.91
N LEU A 145 3.16 11.21 -8.70
CA LEU A 145 1.83 11.01 -9.28
C LEU A 145 0.74 10.89 -8.20
N ARG A 146 1.00 10.10 -7.15
CA ARG A 146 0.07 9.95 -6.02
C ARG A 146 -0.08 11.24 -5.22
N GLU A 147 1.01 11.95 -4.99
CA GLU A 147 1.02 13.23 -4.30
C GLU A 147 0.17 14.30 -5.01
N HIS A 148 0.24 14.34 -6.34
CA HIS A 148 -0.56 15.27 -7.15
C HIS A 148 -1.98 14.76 -7.44
N PHE A 149 -2.21 13.45 -7.40
CA PHE A 149 -3.52 12.86 -7.64
C PHE A 149 -4.41 12.86 -6.40
N TYR A 150 -3.90 12.50 -5.23
CA TYR A 150 -4.68 12.51 -3.98
C TYR A 150 -4.57 13.87 -3.31
N PRO A 151 -5.68 14.38 -2.73
CA PRO A 151 -5.63 15.65 -2.00
C PRO A 151 -4.73 15.56 -0.77
N ASP A 152 -3.99 16.62 -0.45
CA ASP A 152 -3.25 16.71 0.80
C ASP A 152 -4.20 16.61 2.00
N PRO A 153 -3.87 15.85 3.05
CA PRO A 153 -2.62 15.10 3.27
C PRO A 153 -2.63 13.65 2.74
N LEU A 154 -3.68 13.17 2.09
CA LEU A 154 -3.83 11.77 1.67
C LEU A 154 -2.77 11.32 0.66
N GLY A 155 -2.31 12.24 -0.20
CA GLY A 155 -1.29 12.00 -1.22
C GLY A 155 0.15 12.10 -0.74
N ARG A 156 0.41 12.48 0.51
CA ARG A 156 1.77 12.68 1.02
C ARG A 156 2.66 11.46 0.81
N SER A 157 3.89 11.74 0.38
CA SER A 157 4.91 10.72 0.22
C SER A 157 5.19 10.01 1.55
N PRO A 158 5.22 8.67 1.59
CA PRO A 158 5.62 7.93 2.79
C PRO A 158 7.09 8.20 3.19
N LEU A 159 7.93 8.64 2.25
CA LEU A 159 9.33 9.01 2.50
C LEU A 159 9.47 10.45 3.00
N GLY A 160 8.39 11.25 2.97
CA GLY A 160 8.42 12.65 3.36
C GLY A 160 9.12 13.57 2.38
N CYS A 161 9.67 14.67 2.88
CA CYS A 161 10.46 15.62 2.11
C CYS A 161 11.75 16.00 2.85
N GLN A 162 12.75 16.42 2.10
CA GLN A 162 14.09 16.74 2.64
C GLN A 162 14.04 17.82 3.73
N LYS A 163 13.27 18.89 3.47
CA LYS A 163 13.14 20.03 4.41
C LYS A 163 12.66 19.59 5.77
N ASP A 164 11.59 18.81 5.81
CA ASP A 164 10.96 18.41 7.08
C ASP A 164 11.81 17.38 7.81
N LEU A 165 12.38 16.40 7.07
CA LEU A 165 13.30 15.42 7.65
C LEU A 165 14.53 16.06 8.28
N GLN A 166 15.11 17.12 7.66
CA GLN A 166 16.25 17.85 8.23
C GLN A 166 15.90 18.58 9.52
N ASN A 167 14.67 19.10 9.64
CA ASN A 167 14.20 19.84 10.79
C ASN A 167 13.53 18.95 11.86
N LEU A 168 13.30 17.66 11.55
CA LEU A 168 12.61 16.74 12.43
C LEU A 168 13.45 16.47 13.70
N THR A 169 12.80 16.51 14.84
CA THR A 169 13.41 16.25 16.15
C THR A 169 12.86 14.98 16.80
N ALA A 170 13.64 14.39 17.70
CA ALA A 170 13.19 13.24 18.50
C ALA A 170 11.90 13.56 19.29
N GLN A 171 11.78 14.79 19.79
CA GLN A 171 10.59 15.21 20.56
C GLN A 171 9.33 15.25 19.69
N MET A 172 9.41 15.74 18.45
CA MET A 172 8.29 15.73 17.50
C MET A 172 7.84 14.29 17.20
N CYS A 173 8.79 13.38 16.97
CA CYS A 173 8.46 11.96 16.75
C CYS A 173 7.85 11.30 17.99
N LYS A 174 8.35 11.56 19.19
CA LYS A 174 7.74 11.09 20.46
C LYS A 174 6.30 11.58 20.61
N GLN A 175 6.04 12.83 20.27
CA GLN A 175 4.68 13.39 20.30
C GLN A 175 3.78 12.68 19.29
N ILE A 176 4.25 12.45 18.04
CA ILE A 176 3.49 11.74 17.02
C ILE A 176 3.15 10.31 17.48
N ILE A 177 4.11 9.58 18.07
CA ILE A 177 3.86 8.25 18.64
C ILE A 177 2.78 8.33 19.72
N SER A 178 2.95 9.25 20.69
CA SER A 178 2.03 9.39 21.80
C SER A 178 0.60 9.77 21.37
N GLU A 179 0.45 10.53 20.29
CA GLU A 179 -0.85 10.97 19.79
C GLU A 179 -1.51 9.98 18.83
N ASN A 180 -0.71 9.31 17.98
CA ASN A 180 -1.23 8.54 16.85
C ASN A 180 -1.24 7.03 17.09
N PHE A 181 -0.42 6.47 18.01
CA PHE A 181 -0.54 5.05 18.34
C PHE A 181 -1.82 4.84 19.18
N ASN A 182 -2.95 4.94 18.50
CA ASN A 182 -4.27 4.79 19.11
C ASN A 182 -4.69 3.33 19.09
N ILE A 183 -4.72 2.72 20.27
CA ILE A 183 -5.01 1.29 20.43
C ILE A 183 -6.32 0.86 19.78
N SER A 184 -7.37 1.69 19.84
CA SER A 184 -8.69 1.35 19.29
C SER A 184 -8.72 1.28 17.76
N GLU A 185 -7.69 1.79 17.09
CA GLU A 185 -7.55 1.77 15.63
C GLU A 185 -6.49 0.77 15.16
N ILE A 186 -5.77 0.12 16.09
CA ILE A 186 -4.81 -0.92 15.74
C ILE A 186 -5.56 -2.16 15.26
N ILE A 187 -5.14 -2.66 14.09
CA ILE A 187 -5.57 -3.93 13.55
C ILE A 187 -4.37 -4.88 13.59
N PHE A 188 -4.53 -6.01 14.26
CA PHE A 188 -3.60 -7.12 14.20
C PHE A 188 -4.22 -8.23 13.36
N ALA A 189 -3.49 -8.73 12.38
CA ALA A 189 -3.91 -9.86 11.59
C ALA A 189 -2.85 -10.96 11.62
N VAL A 190 -3.28 -12.21 11.76
CA VAL A 190 -2.43 -13.40 11.71
C VAL A 190 -2.95 -14.37 10.66
N ALA A 191 -2.04 -15.02 9.93
CA ALA A 191 -2.39 -16.11 9.02
C ALA A 191 -1.37 -17.26 9.16
N GLY A 192 -1.83 -18.49 8.92
CA GLY A 192 -0.99 -19.68 9.03
C GLY A 192 -1.44 -20.63 10.13
N LYS A 193 -0.47 -21.26 10.79
CA LYS A 193 -0.71 -22.17 11.92
C LYS A 193 -0.60 -21.41 13.24
N TYR A 194 -1.70 -21.30 13.98
CA TYR A 194 -1.76 -20.60 15.27
C TYR A 194 -2.90 -21.16 16.15
N ASP A 195 -2.84 -20.90 17.45
CA ASP A 195 -3.96 -21.03 18.39
C ASP A 195 -4.56 -19.66 18.66
N PHE A 196 -5.78 -19.42 18.13
CA PHE A 196 -6.42 -18.12 18.20
C PHE A 196 -6.75 -17.68 19.64
N LYS A 197 -7.17 -18.63 20.48
CA LYS A 197 -7.54 -18.33 21.87
C LYS A 197 -6.31 -17.90 22.69
N SER A 198 -5.21 -18.63 22.57
CA SER A 198 -3.94 -18.28 23.23
C SER A 198 -3.41 -16.93 22.76
N LEU A 199 -3.51 -16.66 21.45
CA LEU A 199 -3.09 -15.40 20.87
C LEU A 199 -3.94 -14.21 21.34
N CYS A 200 -5.27 -14.36 21.38
CA CYS A 200 -6.15 -13.33 21.92
C CYS A 200 -5.86 -13.06 23.41
N SER A 201 -5.69 -14.11 24.21
CA SER A 201 -5.35 -13.97 25.64
C SER A 201 -4.01 -13.26 25.85
N LEU A 202 -3.01 -13.55 25.00
CA LEU A 202 -1.72 -12.86 25.04
C LEU A 202 -1.86 -11.37 24.69
N LEU A 203 -2.51 -11.05 23.58
CA LEU A 203 -2.72 -9.68 23.13
C LEU A 203 -3.55 -8.87 24.13
N GLU A 204 -4.58 -9.48 24.72
CA GLU A 204 -5.36 -8.85 25.78
C GLU A 204 -4.48 -8.52 26.99
N LYS A 205 -3.65 -9.46 27.45
CA LYS A 205 -2.69 -9.23 28.56
C LYS A 205 -1.72 -8.09 28.26
N LEU A 206 -1.16 -8.04 27.03
CA LEU A 206 -0.15 -7.08 26.65
C LEU A 206 -0.70 -5.67 26.43
N PHE A 207 -1.90 -5.55 25.86
CA PHE A 207 -2.47 -4.26 25.43
C PHE A 207 -3.60 -3.74 26.34
N SER A 208 -4.05 -4.50 27.37
CA SER A 208 -5.21 -4.13 28.21
C SER A 208 -5.08 -2.82 28.97
N SER A 209 -3.85 -2.40 29.32
CA SER A 209 -3.58 -1.13 30.03
C SER A 209 -3.76 0.10 29.13
N GLU A 210 -3.72 -0.09 27.83
CA GLU A 210 -3.79 1.00 26.85
C GLU A 210 -5.23 1.51 26.70
N LYS A 211 -5.39 2.82 26.79
CA LYS A 211 -6.69 3.47 26.66
C LYS A 211 -6.90 4.01 25.23
N PRO A 212 -8.14 3.89 24.71
CA PRO A 212 -8.47 4.52 23.44
C PRO A 212 -8.23 6.03 23.47
N LYS A 213 -7.67 6.54 22.36
CA LYS A 213 -7.50 7.98 22.11
C LYS A 213 -8.57 8.46 21.13
N LYS A 214 -8.77 9.76 21.05
CA LYS A 214 -9.67 10.33 20.05
C LYS A 214 -9.07 10.16 18.65
N THR A 215 -9.83 9.56 17.74
CA THR A 215 -9.44 9.44 16.34
C THR A 215 -9.25 10.82 15.70
N LYS A 216 -8.14 11.01 15.00
CA LYS A 216 -7.90 12.25 14.25
C LYS A 216 -8.64 12.19 12.91
N ASN A 217 -9.57 13.11 12.69
CA ASN A 217 -10.20 13.28 11.39
C ASN A 217 -9.23 13.98 10.43
N ILE A 218 -9.06 13.38 9.26
CA ILE A 218 -8.35 14.01 8.15
C ILE A 218 -9.36 14.79 7.32
N ASN A 219 -9.09 16.08 7.10
CA ASN A 219 -9.87 16.94 6.22
C ASN A 219 -9.04 17.18 4.95
N PRO A 220 -9.28 16.43 3.86
CA PRO A 220 -8.53 16.59 2.63
C PRO A 220 -8.75 17.99 2.03
N LYS A 221 -7.67 18.62 1.58
CA LYS A 221 -7.74 19.90 0.84
C LYS A 221 -8.39 19.66 -0.53
N LYS A 222 -8.86 20.74 -1.17
CA LYS A 222 -9.43 20.62 -2.53
C LYS A 222 -8.32 20.20 -3.51
N GLN A 223 -8.61 19.18 -4.33
CA GLN A 223 -7.69 18.66 -5.34
C GLN A 223 -7.95 19.32 -6.70
N SER A 224 -6.88 19.49 -7.48
CA SER A 224 -6.96 19.75 -8.91
C SER A 224 -6.10 18.73 -9.65
N LEU A 225 -6.67 18.02 -10.63
CA LEU A 225 -5.94 17.14 -11.51
C LEU A 225 -5.21 17.98 -12.55
N VAL A 226 -3.89 18.04 -12.45
CA VAL A 226 -3.04 18.91 -13.28
C VAL A 226 -1.90 18.11 -13.89
N TYR A 227 -1.30 18.69 -14.92
CA TYR A 227 -0.02 18.22 -15.44
C TYR A 227 1.12 18.89 -14.67
N HIS A 228 2.11 18.08 -14.25
CA HIS A 228 3.35 18.55 -13.65
C HIS A 228 4.54 17.94 -14.39
N HIS A 229 5.58 18.76 -14.62
CA HIS A 229 6.85 18.31 -15.20
C HIS A 229 8.01 18.63 -14.28
N GLN A 230 8.82 17.63 -13.99
CA GLN A 230 10.08 17.81 -13.31
C GLN A 230 11.23 17.63 -14.32
N GLN A 231 11.98 18.69 -14.53
CA GLN A 231 13.21 18.61 -15.36
C GLN A 231 14.22 17.66 -14.72
N TYR A 232 14.72 16.74 -15.49
CA TYR A 232 15.76 15.80 -15.09
C TYR A 232 16.64 15.48 -16.30
N ASP A 233 17.96 15.57 -16.10
CA ASP A 233 18.94 15.32 -17.17
C ASP A 233 19.24 13.82 -17.26
N GLY A 234 18.41 13.11 -17.99
CA GLY A 234 18.47 11.67 -18.21
C GLY A 234 18.15 11.28 -19.64
N ALA A 235 18.46 10.05 -20.01
CA ALA A 235 18.21 9.52 -21.35
C ALA A 235 16.72 9.23 -21.63
N GLN A 236 15.89 9.22 -20.62
CA GLN A 236 14.47 8.84 -20.71
C GLN A 236 13.55 9.94 -20.17
N VAL A 237 12.31 9.90 -20.64
CA VAL A 237 11.17 10.59 -20.04
C VAL A 237 10.29 9.54 -19.35
N HIS A 238 10.10 9.69 -18.05
CA HIS A 238 9.25 8.86 -17.22
C HIS A 238 7.87 9.53 -17.13
N ILE A 239 6.84 8.84 -17.56
CA ILE A 239 5.47 9.34 -17.65
C ILE A 239 4.62 8.60 -16.62
N GLY A 240 4.01 9.34 -15.71
CA GLY A 240 2.99 8.87 -14.78
C GLY A 240 1.63 9.49 -15.13
N ILE A 241 0.60 8.67 -15.21
CA ILE A 241 -0.77 9.09 -15.52
C ILE A 241 -1.71 8.45 -14.52
N MET A 242 -2.66 9.19 -13.95
CA MET A 242 -3.65 8.62 -13.05
C MET A 242 -5.03 9.24 -13.26
N THR A 243 -6.05 8.38 -13.30
CA THR A 243 -7.47 8.77 -13.47
C THR A 243 -8.30 8.25 -12.29
N PRO A 244 -9.32 8.97 -11.83
CA PRO A 244 -10.21 8.52 -10.77
C PRO A 244 -10.96 7.23 -11.13
N THR A 245 -11.24 6.42 -10.12
CA THR A 245 -12.10 5.24 -10.22
C THR A 245 -12.84 4.98 -8.91
N VAL A 246 -13.63 3.91 -8.87
CA VAL A 246 -14.39 3.50 -7.68
C VAL A 246 -13.50 2.87 -6.62
N THR A 247 -13.87 3.03 -5.34
CA THR A 247 -13.18 2.44 -4.19
C THR A 247 -13.56 0.97 -3.96
N PRO A 248 -12.83 0.22 -3.09
CA PRO A 248 -13.14 -1.18 -2.78
C PRO A 248 -14.55 -1.42 -2.20
N GLN A 249 -15.19 -0.39 -1.62
CA GLN A 249 -16.55 -0.46 -1.07
C GLN A 249 -17.64 -0.44 -2.15
N SER A 250 -17.28 0.01 -3.37
CA SER A 250 -18.24 0.10 -4.48
C SER A 250 -18.66 -1.26 -5.01
N ALA A 251 -19.92 -1.37 -5.41
CA ALA A 251 -20.42 -2.56 -6.12
C ALA A 251 -19.70 -2.79 -7.46
N ASP A 252 -19.14 -1.72 -8.07
CA ASP A 252 -18.40 -1.77 -9.33
C ASP A 252 -16.90 -2.08 -9.15
N TYR A 253 -16.43 -2.36 -7.93
CA TYR A 253 -15.01 -2.61 -7.65
C TYR A 253 -14.41 -3.69 -8.57
N TYR A 254 -15.07 -4.83 -8.71
CA TYR A 254 -14.55 -5.91 -9.56
C TYR A 254 -14.66 -5.60 -11.05
N ASN A 255 -15.64 -4.78 -11.49
CA ASN A 255 -15.69 -4.24 -12.85
C ASN A 255 -14.45 -3.36 -13.12
N ALA A 256 -14.08 -2.48 -12.18
CA ALA A 256 -12.87 -1.67 -12.28
C ALA A 256 -11.60 -2.53 -12.34
N ARG A 257 -11.49 -3.57 -11.48
CA ARG A 257 -10.33 -4.48 -11.47
C ARG A 257 -10.18 -5.24 -12.79
N VAL A 258 -11.29 -5.72 -13.37
CA VAL A 258 -11.29 -6.39 -14.67
C VAL A 258 -10.93 -5.41 -15.80
N ALA A 259 -11.44 -4.19 -15.79
CA ALA A 259 -11.08 -3.15 -16.76
C ALA A 259 -9.56 -2.85 -16.73
N VAL A 260 -8.96 -2.73 -15.54
CA VAL A 260 -7.50 -2.55 -15.38
C VAL A 260 -6.73 -3.76 -15.91
N ALA A 261 -7.20 -4.98 -15.64
CA ALA A 261 -6.55 -6.19 -16.12
C ALA A 261 -6.57 -6.29 -17.66
N ILE A 262 -7.69 -5.94 -18.30
CA ILE A 262 -7.77 -5.84 -19.77
C ILE A 262 -6.80 -4.80 -20.32
N LEU A 263 -6.71 -3.66 -19.61
CA LEU A 263 -5.86 -2.54 -20.02
C LEU A 263 -4.38 -2.91 -19.92
N SER A 264 -3.95 -3.63 -18.85
CA SER A 264 -2.53 -3.75 -18.51
C SER A 264 -2.10 -5.03 -17.76
N ASP A 265 -2.83 -6.13 -17.83
CA ASP A 265 -2.37 -7.37 -17.20
C ASP A 265 -1.78 -8.33 -18.24
N GLY A 266 -0.45 -8.51 -18.17
CA GLY A 266 0.30 -9.37 -19.09
C GLY A 266 0.62 -8.76 -20.46
N THR A 267 1.36 -9.53 -21.26
CA THR A 267 1.89 -9.09 -22.56
C THR A 267 0.83 -8.92 -23.65
N SER A 268 -0.33 -9.57 -23.50
CA SER A 268 -1.46 -9.47 -24.43
C SER A 268 -2.46 -8.36 -24.08
N SER A 269 -2.15 -7.53 -23.08
CA SER A 269 -2.99 -6.40 -22.69
C SER A 269 -2.92 -5.24 -23.68
N ARG A 270 -3.95 -4.38 -23.68
CA ARG A 270 -4.08 -3.31 -24.67
C ARG A 270 -2.89 -2.35 -24.66
N ILE A 271 -2.52 -1.84 -23.50
CA ILE A 271 -1.39 -0.89 -23.39
C ILE A 271 -0.08 -1.54 -23.82
N PHE A 272 0.20 -2.78 -23.38
CA PHE A 272 1.43 -3.46 -23.75
C PHE A 272 1.51 -3.66 -25.27
N THR A 273 0.44 -4.17 -25.88
CA THR A 273 0.36 -4.42 -27.33
C THR A 273 0.47 -3.12 -28.13
N GLU A 274 -0.29 -2.08 -27.78
CA GLU A 274 -0.37 -0.85 -28.58
C GLU A 274 0.85 0.06 -28.41
N VAL A 275 1.41 0.14 -27.19
CA VAL A 275 2.54 1.03 -26.90
C VAL A 275 3.88 0.35 -27.20
N ARG A 276 4.05 -0.90 -26.75
CA ARG A 276 5.33 -1.59 -26.80
C ARG A 276 5.49 -2.45 -28.05
N GLU A 277 4.54 -3.38 -28.34
CA GLU A 277 4.72 -4.33 -29.42
C GLU A 277 4.54 -3.68 -30.80
N LYS A 278 3.41 -3.00 -31.03
CA LYS A 278 3.09 -2.44 -32.35
C LYS A 278 3.90 -1.20 -32.70
N ARG A 279 4.25 -0.37 -31.72
CA ARG A 279 4.89 0.94 -31.97
C ARG A 279 6.31 1.05 -31.44
N GLY A 280 6.75 0.15 -30.57
CA GLY A 280 8.10 0.20 -29.99
C GLY A 280 8.39 1.50 -29.25
N LEU A 281 7.39 2.07 -28.57
CA LEU A 281 7.51 3.39 -27.96
C LEU A 281 8.24 3.36 -26.61
N CYS A 282 8.16 2.24 -25.88
CA CYS A 282 8.77 2.12 -24.57
C CYS A 282 9.23 0.69 -24.27
N TYR A 283 10.14 0.54 -23.31
CA TYR A 283 10.53 -0.77 -22.78
C TYR A 283 9.59 -1.22 -21.66
N ALA A 284 9.22 -0.31 -20.77
CA ALA A 284 8.36 -0.57 -19.64
C ALA A 284 7.09 0.29 -19.71
N VAL A 285 5.94 -0.37 -19.63
CA VAL A 285 4.63 0.26 -19.52
C VAL A 285 3.71 -0.64 -18.73
N GLY A 286 2.88 -0.04 -17.86
CA GLY A 286 1.90 -0.80 -17.09
C GLY A 286 0.95 0.09 -16.32
N ALA A 287 -0.29 -0.39 -16.15
CA ALA A 287 -1.30 0.27 -15.33
C ALA A 287 -1.71 -0.61 -14.16
N SER A 288 -2.07 0.02 -13.05
CA SER A 288 -2.50 -0.66 -11.83
C SER A 288 -3.60 0.10 -11.11
N TYR A 289 -4.45 -0.63 -10.42
CA TYR A 289 -5.44 -0.07 -9.51
C TYR A 289 -4.78 0.30 -8.17
N HIS A 290 -5.01 1.53 -7.70
CA HIS A 290 -4.55 2.01 -6.40
C HIS A 290 -5.73 2.62 -5.63
N SER A 291 -5.84 2.31 -4.33
CA SER A 291 -6.90 2.88 -3.50
C SER A 291 -6.42 3.30 -2.13
N LEU A 292 -7.01 4.36 -1.66
CA LEU A 292 -7.19 4.71 -0.25
C LEU A 292 -8.60 4.30 0.17
N LYS A 293 -8.95 4.47 1.43
CA LYS A 293 -10.29 4.09 1.92
C LYS A 293 -11.40 4.89 1.23
N GLU A 294 -11.18 6.18 1.05
CA GLU A 294 -12.18 7.14 0.55
C GLU A 294 -12.06 7.44 -0.94
N MET A 295 -10.93 7.10 -1.57
CA MET A 295 -10.61 7.46 -2.95
C MET A 295 -9.82 6.36 -3.64
N ALA A 296 -9.98 6.26 -4.97
CA ALA A 296 -9.19 5.33 -5.77
C ALA A 296 -8.86 5.92 -7.14
N GLY A 297 -7.80 5.38 -7.75
CA GLY A 297 -7.37 5.74 -9.09
C GLY A 297 -6.75 4.57 -9.83
N ILE A 298 -6.73 4.67 -11.15
CA ILE A 298 -5.98 3.78 -12.02
C ILE A 298 -4.74 4.54 -12.45
N GLY A 299 -3.58 4.12 -11.94
CA GLY A 299 -2.28 4.68 -12.29
C GLY A 299 -1.65 3.93 -13.44
N CYS A 300 -0.98 4.64 -14.35
CA CYS A 300 -0.18 4.08 -15.42
C CYS A 300 1.20 4.71 -15.41
N TYR A 301 2.23 3.90 -15.66
CA TYR A 301 3.60 4.34 -15.86
C TYR A 301 4.10 3.93 -17.24
N ALA A 302 4.92 4.78 -17.87
CA ALA A 302 5.73 4.43 -19.03
C ALA A 302 7.09 5.13 -18.98
N GLY A 303 8.16 4.38 -19.35
CA GLY A 303 9.51 4.94 -19.57
C GLY A 303 9.85 4.91 -21.04
N THR A 304 10.14 6.07 -21.64
CA THR A 304 10.33 6.24 -23.10
C THR A 304 11.47 7.21 -23.40
N THR A 305 11.87 7.31 -24.68
CA THR A 305 12.84 8.32 -25.14
C THR A 305 12.17 9.69 -25.34
N PRO A 306 12.92 10.81 -25.24
CA PRO A 306 12.35 12.15 -25.34
C PRO A 306 11.57 12.41 -26.64
N ASP A 307 12.05 11.90 -27.77
CA ASP A 307 11.41 12.01 -29.09
C ASP A 307 10.07 11.27 -29.19
N LYS A 308 9.88 10.21 -28.40
CA LYS A 308 8.65 9.39 -28.38
C LYS A 308 7.70 9.74 -27.24
N ALA A 309 8.07 10.65 -26.33
CA ALA A 309 7.31 10.90 -25.09
C ALA A 309 5.87 11.34 -25.35
N GLN A 310 5.65 12.28 -26.28
CA GLN A 310 4.30 12.75 -26.64
C GLN A 310 3.47 11.62 -27.21
N GLN A 311 4.00 10.86 -28.16
CA GLN A 311 3.27 9.76 -28.80
C GLN A 311 2.94 8.66 -27.79
N THR A 312 3.86 8.33 -26.88
CA THR A 312 3.64 7.35 -25.81
C THR A 312 2.45 7.77 -24.94
N TYR A 313 2.45 9.03 -24.50
CA TYR A 313 1.35 9.59 -23.71
C TYR A 313 0.02 9.51 -24.46
N ASP A 314 -0.03 9.98 -25.70
CA ASP A 314 -1.27 10.05 -26.51
C ASP A 314 -1.85 8.64 -26.76
N VAL A 315 -1.00 7.63 -27.02
CA VAL A 315 -1.45 6.26 -27.21
C VAL A 315 -2.03 5.70 -25.91
N ILE A 316 -1.37 5.92 -24.76
CA ILE A 316 -1.88 5.47 -23.46
C ILE A 316 -3.26 6.08 -23.17
N ILE A 317 -3.41 7.39 -23.30
CA ILE A 317 -4.70 8.09 -23.10
C ILE A 317 -5.78 7.53 -24.04
N THR A 318 -5.42 7.29 -25.30
CA THR A 318 -6.31 6.71 -26.28
C THR A 318 -6.81 5.32 -25.88
N GLU A 319 -5.92 4.46 -25.36
CA GLU A 319 -6.31 3.12 -24.94
C GLU A 319 -7.18 3.13 -23.67
N PHE A 320 -6.96 4.07 -22.74
CA PHE A 320 -7.89 4.27 -21.62
C PHE A 320 -9.30 4.63 -22.10
N LYS A 321 -9.41 5.58 -23.03
CA LYS A 321 -10.72 6.03 -23.59
C LYS A 321 -11.40 4.92 -24.38
N LYS A 322 -10.66 4.20 -25.22
CA LYS A 322 -11.19 3.10 -26.06
C LYS A 322 -11.73 1.89 -25.30
N LEU A 323 -11.41 1.73 -23.98
CA LEU A 323 -12.03 0.67 -23.20
C LEU A 323 -13.57 0.73 -23.23
N ALA A 324 -14.14 1.94 -23.27
CA ALA A 324 -15.58 2.13 -23.29
C ALA A 324 -16.23 1.80 -24.66
N ASP A 325 -15.44 1.74 -25.75
CA ASP A 325 -15.95 1.46 -27.09
C ASP A 325 -16.33 -0.01 -27.28
N GLY A 326 -15.75 -0.91 -26.47
CA GLY A 326 -16.07 -2.33 -26.51
C GLY A 326 -14.94 -3.21 -25.95
N LEU A 327 -15.32 -4.41 -25.55
CA LEU A 327 -14.44 -5.45 -25.02
C LEU A 327 -14.74 -6.77 -25.72
N SER A 328 -13.71 -7.57 -26.01
CA SER A 328 -13.89 -8.91 -26.54
C SER A 328 -14.06 -9.96 -25.43
N GLU A 329 -14.71 -11.08 -25.73
CA GLU A 329 -14.84 -12.21 -24.81
C GLU A 329 -13.47 -12.78 -24.40
N ASP A 330 -12.50 -12.78 -25.32
CA ASP A 330 -11.14 -13.24 -25.04
C ASP A 330 -10.39 -12.33 -24.05
N GLU A 331 -10.56 -11.00 -24.16
CA GLU A 331 -9.99 -10.05 -23.18
C GLU A 331 -10.60 -10.26 -21.80
N LEU A 332 -11.92 -10.37 -21.71
CA LEU A 332 -12.62 -10.63 -20.46
C LEU A 332 -12.17 -11.96 -19.83
N LYS A 333 -12.08 -13.02 -20.63
CA LYS A 333 -11.64 -14.35 -20.19
C LYS A 333 -10.22 -14.31 -19.63
N ARG A 334 -9.26 -13.71 -20.37
CA ARG A 334 -7.87 -13.58 -19.91
C ARG A 334 -7.77 -12.78 -18.61
N ALA A 335 -8.45 -11.63 -18.52
CA ALA A 335 -8.46 -10.80 -17.32
C ALA A 335 -8.98 -11.56 -16.08
N LYS A 336 -10.08 -12.31 -16.22
CA LYS A 336 -10.62 -13.13 -15.13
C LYS A 336 -9.65 -14.24 -14.70
N ILE A 337 -9.00 -14.91 -15.68
CA ILE A 337 -8.01 -15.95 -15.39
C ILE A 337 -6.81 -15.33 -14.63
N GLY A 338 -6.26 -14.23 -15.12
CA GLY A 338 -5.14 -13.52 -14.48
C GLY A 338 -5.44 -13.13 -13.04
N LEU A 339 -6.58 -12.46 -12.81
CA LEU A 339 -7.01 -12.06 -11.48
C LEU A 339 -7.21 -13.25 -10.53
N LYS A 340 -7.81 -14.34 -10.99
CA LYS A 340 -7.99 -15.56 -10.20
C LYS A 340 -6.66 -16.26 -9.90
N SER A 341 -5.76 -16.35 -10.87
CA SER A 341 -4.43 -16.93 -10.68
C SER A 341 -3.60 -16.14 -9.66
N SER A 342 -3.59 -14.81 -9.79
CA SER A 342 -2.91 -13.94 -8.82
C SER A 342 -3.47 -14.11 -7.41
N LEU A 343 -4.79 -14.21 -7.27
CA LEU A 343 -5.45 -14.47 -5.98
C LEU A 343 -5.01 -15.81 -5.37
N ILE A 344 -4.95 -16.89 -6.19
CA ILE A 344 -4.51 -18.21 -5.73
C ILE A 344 -3.06 -18.16 -5.26
N MET A 345 -2.14 -17.64 -6.07
CA MET A 345 -0.72 -17.54 -5.71
C MET A 345 -0.50 -16.72 -4.43
N GLN A 346 -1.20 -15.58 -4.28
CA GLN A 346 -1.11 -14.77 -3.05
C GLN A 346 -1.70 -15.51 -1.84
N SER A 347 -2.69 -16.36 -2.04
CA SER A 347 -3.33 -17.11 -0.96
C SER A 347 -2.46 -18.19 -0.32
N GLU A 348 -1.37 -18.60 -0.99
CA GLU A 348 -0.41 -19.60 -0.47
C GLU A 348 0.61 -18.99 0.48
N SER A 349 0.77 -17.67 0.49
CA SER A 349 1.68 -16.94 1.36
C SER A 349 1.00 -16.51 2.65
N THR A 350 1.52 -16.95 3.81
CA THR A 350 0.99 -16.55 5.13
C THR A 350 1.03 -15.05 5.32
N ILE A 351 2.15 -14.39 4.95
CA ILE A 351 2.28 -12.93 5.10
C ILE A 351 1.32 -12.17 4.18
N ALA A 352 1.15 -12.58 2.93
CA ALA A 352 0.20 -11.96 2.02
C ALA A 352 -1.25 -12.11 2.51
N ARG A 353 -1.58 -13.25 3.12
CA ARG A 353 -2.91 -13.49 3.72
C ARG A 353 -3.17 -12.62 4.94
N ALA A 354 -2.19 -12.47 5.85
CA ALA A 354 -2.31 -11.59 7.01
C ALA A 354 -2.51 -10.14 6.58
N GLN A 355 -1.67 -9.65 5.66
CA GLN A 355 -1.76 -8.28 5.14
C GLN A 355 -3.08 -8.02 4.40
N ALA A 356 -3.53 -8.97 3.56
CA ALA A 356 -4.81 -8.85 2.87
C ALA A 356 -6.00 -8.78 3.85
N ALA A 357 -6.01 -9.60 4.90
CA ALA A 357 -7.04 -9.59 5.93
C ALA A 357 -7.08 -8.26 6.69
N ALA A 358 -5.92 -7.75 7.09
CA ALA A 358 -5.80 -6.45 7.77
C ALA A 358 -6.33 -5.31 6.89
N MET A 359 -5.93 -5.28 5.62
CA MET A 359 -6.37 -4.26 4.67
C MET A 359 -7.85 -4.38 4.31
N ASP A 360 -8.36 -5.59 4.11
CA ASP A 360 -9.80 -5.80 3.88
C ASP A 360 -10.64 -5.30 5.04
N TYR A 361 -10.24 -5.65 6.27
CA TYR A 361 -10.96 -5.18 7.45
C TYR A 361 -10.89 -3.66 7.60
N TYR A 362 -9.72 -3.05 7.38
CA TYR A 362 -9.58 -1.60 7.38
C TYR A 362 -10.48 -0.92 6.33
N MET A 363 -10.47 -1.44 5.10
CA MET A 363 -11.21 -0.84 3.98
C MET A 363 -12.71 -1.09 4.06
N LEU A 364 -13.13 -2.30 4.45
CA LEU A 364 -14.50 -2.80 4.28
C LEU A 364 -15.22 -3.07 5.60
N GLY A 365 -14.52 -3.08 6.75
CA GLY A 365 -15.06 -3.54 8.04
C GLY A 365 -15.29 -5.06 8.10
N LYS A 366 -14.85 -5.82 7.10
CA LYS A 366 -14.94 -7.28 7.01
C LYS A 366 -13.76 -7.84 6.23
N VAL A 367 -13.47 -9.12 6.44
CA VAL A 367 -12.50 -9.87 5.64
C VAL A 367 -13.24 -10.69 4.59
N ARG A 368 -12.88 -10.54 3.32
CA ARG A 368 -13.46 -11.32 2.22
C ARG A 368 -12.78 -12.69 2.13
N SER A 369 -13.58 -13.75 1.98
CA SER A 369 -13.03 -15.08 1.69
C SER A 369 -12.53 -15.17 0.23
N LEU A 370 -11.61 -16.10 -0.03
CA LEU A 370 -11.13 -16.35 -1.40
C LEU A 370 -12.27 -16.77 -2.33
N ASP A 371 -13.22 -17.56 -1.81
CA ASP A 371 -14.37 -18.00 -2.59
C ASP A 371 -15.32 -16.84 -2.90
N GLU A 372 -15.54 -15.92 -1.95
CA GLU A 372 -16.31 -14.68 -2.19
C GLU A 372 -15.67 -13.88 -3.32
N ILE A 373 -14.33 -13.66 -3.27
CA ILE A 373 -13.60 -12.89 -4.30
C ILE A 373 -13.69 -13.60 -5.65
N LYS A 374 -13.45 -14.92 -5.72
CA LYS A 374 -13.55 -15.72 -6.96
C LYS A 374 -14.96 -15.63 -7.58
N GLN A 375 -16.00 -15.77 -6.77
CA GLN A 375 -17.38 -15.65 -7.23
C GLN A 375 -17.72 -14.26 -7.75
N GLN A 376 -17.22 -13.21 -7.12
CA GLN A 376 -17.43 -11.84 -7.61
C GLN A 376 -16.73 -11.62 -8.97
N ILE A 377 -15.50 -12.09 -9.14
CA ILE A 377 -14.79 -12.02 -10.44
C ILE A 377 -15.55 -12.82 -11.51
N GLU A 378 -16.07 -14.00 -11.17
CA GLU A 378 -16.79 -14.85 -12.14
C GLU A 378 -18.09 -14.23 -12.65
N LYS A 379 -18.80 -13.47 -11.81
CA LYS A 379 -20.06 -12.79 -12.18
C LYS A 379 -19.86 -11.61 -13.16
N ILE A 380 -18.63 -11.12 -13.34
CA ILE A 380 -18.39 -9.99 -14.22
C ILE A 380 -18.65 -10.39 -15.68
N SER A 381 -19.38 -9.54 -16.39
CA SER A 381 -19.69 -9.68 -17.83
C SER A 381 -19.20 -8.47 -18.61
N ILE A 382 -19.10 -8.58 -19.93
CA ILE A 382 -18.80 -7.43 -20.81
C ILE A 382 -19.77 -6.28 -20.54
N GLN A 383 -21.07 -6.59 -20.43
CA GLN A 383 -22.11 -5.57 -20.19
C GLN A 383 -21.90 -4.85 -18.84
N SER A 384 -21.50 -5.59 -17.79
CA SER A 384 -21.24 -4.96 -16.48
C SER A 384 -20.02 -4.07 -16.50
N VAL A 385 -18.94 -4.46 -17.19
CA VAL A 385 -17.74 -3.62 -17.35
C VAL A 385 -18.03 -2.39 -18.20
N LEU A 386 -18.74 -2.53 -19.31
CA LEU A 386 -19.12 -1.39 -20.17
C LEU A 386 -20.06 -0.41 -19.44
N LYS A 387 -20.99 -0.94 -18.60
CA LYS A 387 -21.82 -0.09 -17.74
C LYS A 387 -20.99 0.71 -16.75
N TYR A 388 -20.02 0.05 -16.10
CA TYR A 388 -19.06 0.72 -15.20
C TYR A 388 -18.30 1.83 -15.94
N LEU A 389 -17.73 1.55 -17.14
CA LEU A 389 -16.96 2.50 -17.93
C LEU A 389 -17.79 3.71 -18.40
N LYS A 390 -19.08 3.51 -18.70
CA LYS A 390 -19.99 4.63 -19.01
C LYS A 390 -20.23 5.55 -17.83
N ASN A 391 -20.28 5.03 -16.61
CA ASN A 391 -20.49 5.79 -15.40
C ASN A 391 -19.18 6.38 -14.83
N ASN A 392 -18.04 5.84 -15.24
CA ASN A 392 -16.71 6.24 -14.79
C ASN A 392 -15.81 6.46 -16.01
N THR A 393 -16.09 7.52 -16.76
CA THR A 393 -15.36 7.87 -17.97
C THR A 393 -13.93 8.29 -17.63
N PHE A 394 -12.95 7.79 -18.41
CA PHE A 394 -11.54 8.16 -18.25
C PHE A 394 -11.27 9.44 -19.07
N GLU A 395 -11.77 10.57 -18.60
CA GLU A 395 -11.63 11.89 -19.26
C GLU A 395 -10.70 12.82 -18.49
N LYS A 396 -10.57 12.62 -17.18
CA LYS A 396 -9.76 13.47 -16.30
C LYS A 396 -8.53 12.71 -15.84
N PHE A 397 -7.38 13.29 -16.15
CA PHE A 397 -6.10 12.70 -15.80
C PHE A 397 -5.23 13.67 -15.00
N CYS A 398 -4.60 13.17 -13.93
CA CYS A 398 -3.41 13.75 -13.38
C CYS A 398 -2.23 13.17 -14.14
N SER A 399 -1.29 14.00 -14.59
CA SER A 399 -0.14 13.54 -15.37
C SER A 399 1.15 14.14 -14.84
N ILE A 400 2.17 13.30 -14.69
CA ILE A 400 3.51 13.69 -14.24
C ILE A 400 4.51 13.26 -15.31
N THR A 401 5.49 14.11 -15.59
CA THR A 401 6.67 13.70 -16.36
C THR A 401 7.95 14.07 -15.63
N ILE A 402 8.94 13.16 -15.65
CA ILE A 402 10.30 13.40 -15.17
C ILE A 402 11.23 13.09 -16.33
N GLY A 403 12.08 14.05 -16.73
CA GLY A 403 13.00 13.86 -17.84
C GLY A 403 13.32 15.15 -18.57
N PRO A 404 14.06 15.06 -19.70
CA PRO A 404 14.50 16.23 -20.45
C PRO A 404 13.42 16.88 -21.31
N ALA A 405 12.28 16.20 -21.56
CA ALA A 405 11.23 16.69 -22.45
C ALA A 405 9.87 16.78 -21.76
N LYS A 406 9.17 17.87 -22.01
CA LYS A 406 7.76 18.08 -21.63
C LYS A 406 6.83 17.43 -22.64
N ILE A 407 5.62 17.06 -22.18
CA ILE A 407 4.51 16.66 -23.04
C ILE A 407 3.42 17.76 -23.01
N LYS A 408 2.52 17.72 -24.00
CA LYS A 408 1.29 18.51 -24.01
C LYS A 408 0.14 17.57 -23.60
N PRO A 409 -0.42 17.70 -22.38
CA PRO A 409 -1.58 16.89 -21.97
C PRO A 409 -2.79 17.20 -22.86
N GLN A 410 -3.60 16.15 -23.08
CA GLN A 410 -4.88 16.28 -23.80
C GLN A 410 -6.01 16.72 -22.87
#